data_f14e17c224fc9dc2b13cd5c0e2652165
#
_entry.id   f14e17c224fc9dc2b13cd5c0e2652165
#
_cell.length_a   1.000
_cell.length_b   1.000
_cell.length_c   1.000
_cell.angle_alpha   90.00
_cell.angle_beta   90.00
_cell.angle_gamma   90.00
#
_symmetry.space_group_name_H-M   'P 1'
#
loop_
_entity.id
_entity.type
_entity.pdbx_description
1 polymer ?
#
loop_
_entity_poly.entity_id
_entity_poly.type
_entity_poly.pdbx_seq_one_letter_code
_entity_poly.pdbx_strand_id
1 'polypeptide(L)' 'PAGAETVKAPMPGKILSVAVSAGQAVKKGETLLILEAMKMQNEIAAPHDAVVSEVRVSANQTVSTGDDMVVLG' A
#
# COMPACT_ATOMS: atom_id res chain seq x y z
N PRO A 1 1.65 17.11 -6.96
CA PRO A 1 0.68 17.41 -8.00
C PRO A 1 -0.74 17.04 -7.60
N ALA A 2 -1.68 17.65 -8.25
CA ALA A 2 -3.07 17.33 -8.03
C ALA A 2 -3.30 15.85 -8.28
N GLY A 3 -4.01 15.20 -7.37
CA GLY A 3 -4.28 13.77 -7.49
C GLY A 3 -3.31 12.87 -6.74
N ALA A 4 -2.20 13.42 -6.25
CA ALA A 4 -1.28 12.60 -5.45
C ALA A 4 -1.96 12.20 -4.15
N GLU A 5 -1.84 10.92 -3.80
CA GLU A 5 -2.47 10.38 -2.61
C GLU A 5 -1.55 9.33 -1.99
N THR A 6 -1.42 9.38 -0.67
CA THR A 6 -0.60 8.39 0.04
C THR A 6 -1.51 7.37 0.71
N VAL A 7 -1.27 6.09 0.43
CA VAL A 7 -1.96 5.01 1.11
C VAL A 7 -1.18 4.72 2.38
N LYS A 8 -1.84 4.91 3.53
CA LYS A 8 -1.23 4.79 4.84
C LYS A 8 -1.68 3.52 5.53
N ALA A 9 -0.84 3.02 6.44
CA ALA A 9 -1.18 1.83 7.20
C ALA A 9 -2.36 2.13 8.14
N PRO A 10 -3.45 1.36 8.05
CA PRO A 10 -4.62 1.59 8.92
C PRO A 10 -4.42 1.06 10.33
N MET A 11 -3.43 0.20 10.52
CA MET A 11 -3.13 -0.43 11.80
C MET A 11 -1.70 -0.89 11.80
N PRO A 12 -1.09 -1.12 12.97
CA PRO A 12 0.29 -1.62 13.02
C PRO A 12 0.33 -3.07 12.57
N GLY A 13 1.41 -3.45 11.90
CA GLY A 13 1.55 -4.80 11.42
C GLY A 13 2.83 -4.99 10.62
N LYS A 14 2.88 -6.10 9.88
CA LYS A 14 4.04 -6.46 9.09
C LYS A 14 3.63 -6.60 7.63
N ILE A 15 4.42 -6.05 6.73
CA ILE A 15 4.19 -6.20 5.30
C ILE A 15 4.60 -7.62 4.89
N LEU A 16 3.65 -8.42 4.42
CA LEU A 16 3.94 -9.78 3.95
C LEU A 16 4.48 -9.75 2.53
N SER A 17 3.85 -8.97 1.66
CA SER A 17 4.27 -8.87 0.27
C SER A 17 3.80 -7.55 -0.30
N VAL A 18 4.49 -7.09 -1.33
CA VAL A 18 4.12 -5.88 -2.10
C VAL A 18 3.86 -6.34 -3.52
N ALA A 19 2.64 -6.06 -4.02
CA ALA A 19 2.19 -6.56 -5.31
C ALA A 19 2.42 -5.58 -6.45
N VAL A 20 2.86 -4.35 -6.17
CA VAL A 20 2.99 -3.29 -7.17
C VAL A 20 4.39 -2.69 -7.15
N SER A 21 4.72 -1.98 -8.23
CA SER A 21 6.00 -1.28 -8.37
C SER A 21 5.73 0.16 -8.80
N ALA A 22 6.69 1.04 -8.55
CA ALA A 22 6.60 2.42 -9.03
C ALA A 22 6.44 2.43 -10.56
N GLY A 23 5.53 3.25 -11.04
CA GLY A 23 5.22 3.36 -12.46
C GLY A 23 4.09 2.46 -12.93
N GLN A 24 3.63 1.54 -12.10
CA GLN A 24 2.58 0.60 -12.47
C GLN A 24 1.20 1.26 -12.36
N ALA A 25 0.36 1.03 -13.37
CA ALA A 25 -1.04 1.45 -13.31
C ALA A 25 -1.84 0.44 -12.51
N VAL A 26 -2.71 0.92 -11.63
CA VAL A 26 -3.58 0.08 -10.81
C VAL A 26 -5.02 0.53 -10.97
N LYS A 27 -5.94 -0.39 -10.75
CA LYS A 27 -7.37 -0.10 -10.80
C LYS A 27 -7.95 -0.16 -9.41
N LYS A 28 -9.06 0.54 -9.21
CA LYS A 28 -9.79 0.50 -7.94
C LYS A 28 -10.04 -0.94 -7.51
N GLY A 29 -9.69 -1.25 -6.26
CA GLY A 29 -9.86 -2.59 -5.71
C GLY A 29 -8.70 -3.54 -5.97
N GLU A 30 -7.75 -3.15 -6.81
CA GLU A 30 -6.58 -3.98 -7.06
C GLU A 30 -5.67 -3.99 -5.83
N THR A 31 -5.17 -5.17 -5.46
CA THR A 31 -4.34 -5.32 -4.26
C THR A 31 -2.98 -4.65 -4.46
N LEU A 32 -2.63 -3.73 -3.57
CA LEU A 32 -1.33 -3.06 -3.57
C LEU A 32 -0.31 -3.86 -2.77
N LEU A 33 -0.71 -4.34 -1.60
CA LEU A 33 0.16 -5.12 -0.73
C LEU A 33 -0.69 -5.90 0.27
N ILE A 34 -0.03 -6.82 0.97
CA ILE A 34 -0.67 -7.61 2.03
C ILE A 34 -0.05 -7.18 3.36
N LEU A 35 -0.89 -6.76 4.29
CA LEU A 35 -0.49 -6.36 5.63
C LEU A 35 -0.98 -7.41 6.63
N GLU A 36 -0.05 -8.01 7.36
CA GLU A 36 -0.41 -8.94 8.42
C GLU A 36 -0.55 -8.16 9.72
N ALA A 37 -1.74 -8.19 10.30
CA ALA A 37 -2.05 -7.50 11.54
C ALA A 37 -3.08 -8.31 12.30
N MET A 38 -2.94 -8.38 13.63
CA MET A 38 -3.90 -9.07 14.49
C MET A 38 -4.13 -10.53 14.05
N LYS A 39 -3.07 -11.19 13.62
CA LYS A 39 -3.09 -12.60 13.17
C LYS A 39 -3.92 -12.81 11.90
N MET A 40 -4.17 -11.75 11.14
CA MET A 40 -4.94 -11.83 9.90
C MET A 40 -4.14 -11.20 8.77
N GLN A 41 -4.36 -11.70 7.56
CA GLN A 41 -3.78 -11.10 6.37
C GLN A 41 -4.82 -10.14 5.80
N ASN A 42 -4.44 -8.88 5.68
CA ASN A 42 -5.31 -7.83 5.17
C ASN A 42 -4.79 -7.35 3.83
N GLU A 43 -5.63 -7.37 2.80
CA GLU A 43 -5.27 -6.84 1.49
C GLU A 43 -5.51 -5.34 1.50
N ILE A 44 -4.46 -4.60 1.20
CA ILE A 44 -4.56 -3.15 1.05
C ILE A 44 -4.76 -2.87 -0.43
N ALA A 45 -5.91 -2.36 -0.79
CA ALA A 45 -6.32 -2.20 -2.18
C ALA A 45 -6.27 -0.74 -2.61
N ALA A 46 -6.15 -0.51 -3.92
CA ALA A 46 -6.22 0.84 -4.47
C ALA A 46 -7.61 1.42 -4.26
N PRO A 47 -7.71 2.65 -3.74
CA PRO A 47 -9.02 3.27 -3.50
C PRO A 47 -9.69 3.74 -4.79
N HIS A 48 -8.93 3.92 -5.85
CA HIS A 48 -9.43 4.32 -7.16
C HIS A 48 -8.35 3.99 -8.20
N ASP A 49 -8.70 4.14 -9.48
CA ASP A 49 -7.73 3.96 -10.56
C ASP A 49 -6.62 5.00 -10.42
N ALA A 50 -5.36 4.57 -10.51
CA ALA A 50 -4.22 5.46 -10.31
C ALA A 50 -2.95 4.85 -10.90
N VAL A 51 -1.87 5.63 -10.86
CA VAL A 51 -0.52 5.14 -11.18
C VAL A 51 0.29 5.20 -9.90
N VAL A 52 1.02 4.13 -9.61
CA VAL A 52 1.89 4.07 -8.43
C VAL A 52 3.09 4.99 -8.68
N SER A 53 3.23 6.04 -7.86
CA SER A 53 4.36 6.96 -7.95
C SER A 53 5.56 6.41 -7.20
N GLU A 54 5.31 5.81 -6.02
CA GLU A 54 6.39 5.38 -5.14
C GLU A 54 5.88 4.27 -4.22
N VAL A 55 6.74 3.28 -3.95
CA VAL A 55 6.49 2.26 -2.94
C VAL A 55 7.47 2.51 -1.81
N ARG A 56 6.96 2.79 -0.62
CA ARG A 56 7.78 3.20 0.52
C ARG A 56 8.02 2.10 1.54
N VAL A 57 7.54 0.88 1.27
CA VAL A 57 7.70 -0.26 2.17
C VAL A 57 8.20 -1.46 1.39
N SER A 58 8.75 -2.42 2.13
CA SER A 58 9.26 -3.66 1.57
C SER A 58 8.65 -4.84 2.31
N ALA A 59 8.66 -6.00 1.68
CA ALA A 59 8.24 -7.24 2.35
C ALA A 59 9.05 -7.44 3.63
N ASN A 60 8.37 -7.90 4.66
CA ASN A 60 8.90 -8.16 6.00
C ASN A 60 9.15 -6.91 6.84
N GLN A 61 8.82 -5.73 6.33
CA GLN A 61 8.94 -4.49 7.10
C GLN A 61 7.78 -4.36 8.07
N THR A 62 8.06 -3.90 9.29
CA THR A 62 7.03 -3.58 10.28
C THR A 62 6.60 -2.13 10.10
N VAL A 63 5.31 -1.87 10.15
CA VAL A 63 4.75 -0.52 10.04
C VAL A 63 3.86 -0.20 11.24
N SER A 64 3.70 1.08 11.51
CA SER A 64 2.79 1.60 12.53
C SER A 64 1.63 2.31 11.84
N THR A 65 0.52 2.48 12.57
CA THR A 65 -0.63 3.21 12.05
C THR A 65 -0.20 4.57 11.52
N GLY A 66 -0.61 4.89 10.30
CA GLY A 66 -0.29 6.16 9.67
C GLY A 66 1.01 6.19 8.88
N ASP A 67 1.80 5.11 8.91
CA ASP A 67 3.02 5.05 8.11
C ASP A 67 2.68 5.04 6.63
N ASP A 68 3.46 5.77 5.83
CA ASP A 68 3.27 5.81 4.37
C ASP A 68 3.68 4.47 3.78
N MET A 69 2.82 3.89 2.96
CA MET A 69 3.10 2.61 2.31
C MET A 69 3.29 2.76 0.82
N VAL A 70 2.32 3.36 0.13
CA VAL A 70 2.36 3.53 -1.32
C VAL A 70 1.85 4.92 -1.65
N VAL A 71 2.53 5.60 -2.58
CA VAL A 71 2.09 6.91 -3.07
C VAL A 71 1.49 6.71 -4.46
N LEU A 72 0.26 7.15 -4.63
CA LEU A 72 -0.47 7.12 -5.90
C LEU A 72 -0.46 8.52 -6.50
N GLY A 73 -0.22 8.59 -7.78
CA GLY A 73 -0.15 9.88 -8.47
C GLY A 73 -0.94 9.98 -9.74
#